data_5b2f9db8635d191f9273e31f7a9223f4
#
_entry.id   5b2f9db8635d191f9273e31f7a9223f4
#
_cell.length_a   1.000
_cell.length_b   1.000
_cell.length_c   1.000
_cell.angle_alpha   90.00
_cell.angle_beta   90.00
_cell.angle_gamma   90.00
#
_symmetry.space_group_name_H-M   'P 1'
#
loop_
_entity.id
_entity.type
_entity.pdbx_description
1 polymer ?
#
loop_
_entity_poly.entity_id
_entity_poly.type
_entity_poly.pdbx_seq_one_letter_code
_entity_poly.pdbx_strand_id
1 'polypeptide(L)'
;MQQRYIIVGANLAGGTAALTLREEGFDGEIELIGAEPHPPYERPPLSKEYLQGEKPFEDALLKPVNFYTEQNIQTRFGTRAVRVDPRDQVIELEDGGRTRYDKVLIATGARNRKLRIPGADLEGICDLRTVDDADRIRARSRSGSRAVLIGMGFIGSEVAASLRHHGVEVTVIEPFKTPLYGVLGEQIGRVFEALHRENGVRMLFEDSVTAFEGNGRVQRVVTSAGRRIECDFVVVGVGVEPATDLMADSGVKIDNGIVVDEYCQTNVEGIYAAGDVANHFHPLFGRRMRVEHWQNAIHQGQAAARSMLGKREPYSDVHWFWSDQYDCNVQYAGFHTQWDELIVRGSLERRSAVVFYMQEGRIAATVAFNRGRDLRRAMSLIKARVQVEPSVLRDESVDLRSLVPGAR
;
A
#
# COMPACT_ATOMS: atom_id res chain seq x y z
N MET A 1 -29.85 -20.12 -15.12
CA MET A 1 -28.83 -20.51 -14.13
C MET A 1 -28.47 -19.25 -13.32
N GLN A 2 -28.23 -19.40 -12.04
CA GLN A 2 -27.83 -18.31 -11.17
C GLN A 2 -26.40 -17.88 -11.55
N GLN A 3 -26.12 -16.58 -11.68
CA GLN A 3 -24.78 -16.08 -12.02
C GLN A 3 -23.81 -16.37 -10.88
N ARG A 4 -22.56 -16.67 -11.22
CA ARG A 4 -21.49 -16.94 -10.28
C ARG A 4 -20.34 -15.96 -10.47
N TYR A 5 -20.08 -15.15 -9.44
CA TYR A 5 -18.98 -14.21 -9.40
C TYR A 5 -17.89 -14.69 -8.44
N ILE A 6 -16.66 -14.74 -8.95
CA ILE A 6 -15.51 -15.16 -8.14
C ILE A 6 -14.58 -13.97 -7.92
N ILE A 7 -14.08 -13.87 -6.69
CA ILE A 7 -13.09 -12.87 -6.29
C ILE A 7 -11.84 -13.62 -5.87
N VAL A 8 -10.74 -13.39 -6.59
CA VAL A 8 -9.43 -13.99 -6.32
C VAL A 8 -8.57 -12.99 -5.59
N GLY A 9 -8.30 -13.25 -4.32
CA GLY A 9 -7.58 -12.39 -3.39
C GLY A 9 -8.47 -11.92 -2.26
N ALA A 10 -8.45 -12.63 -1.13
CA ALA A 10 -9.17 -12.28 0.11
C ALA A 10 -8.42 -11.21 0.91
N ASN A 11 -7.98 -10.15 0.23
CA ASN A 11 -7.39 -8.96 0.82
C ASN A 11 -8.44 -7.86 0.96
N LEU A 12 -8.03 -6.66 1.36
CA LEU A 12 -8.94 -5.53 1.58
C LEU A 12 -9.80 -5.21 0.35
N ALA A 13 -9.22 -5.14 -0.86
CA ALA A 13 -9.97 -4.86 -2.09
C ALA A 13 -10.99 -5.97 -2.42
N GLY A 14 -10.56 -7.23 -2.34
CA GLY A 14 -11.44 -8.37 -2.63
C GLY A 14 -12.53 -8.55 -1.58
N GLY A 15 -12.20 -8.43 -0.30
CA GLY A 15 -13.18 -8.47 0.79
C GLY A 15 -14.23 -7.36 0.64
N THR A 16 -13.78 -6.13 0.39
CA THR A 16 -14.69 -5.00 0.14
C THR A 16 -15.57 -5.22 -1.08
N ALA A 17 -15.02 -5.75 -2.18
CA ALA A 17 -15.81 -6.03 -3.36
C ALA A 17 -16.89 -7.10 -3.11
N ALA A 18 -16.57 -8.17 -2.36
CA ALA A 18 -17.52 -9.21 -1.99
C ALA A 18 -18.70 -8.64 -1.20
N LEU A 19 -18.43 -7.78 -0.22
CA LEU A 19 -19.44 -7.11 0.57
C LEU A 19 -20.29 -6.15 -0.28
N THR A 20 -19.63 -5.35 -1.13
CA THR A 20 -20.31 -4.40 -2.01
C THR A 20 -21.25 -5.10 -2.99
N LEU A 21 -20.89 -6.27 -3.55
CA LEU A 21 -21.80 -7.03 -4.40
C LEU A 21 -23.12 -7.36 -3.66
N ARG A 22 -23.05 -7.76 -2.39
CA ARG A 22 -24.25 -8.02 -1.58
C ARG A 22 -25.03 -6.75 -1.24
N GLU A 23 -24.35 -5.70 -0.83
CA GLU A 23 -24.96 -4.40 -0.52
C GLU A 23 -25.69 -3.80 -1.72
N GLU A 24 -25.16 -4.01 -2.93
CA GLU A 24 -25.75 -3.54 -4.20
C GLU A 24 -26.83 -4.49 -4.77
N GLY A 25 -27.18 -5.56 -4.02
CA GLY A 25 -28.31 -6.45 -4.30
C GLY A 25 -28.00 -7.62 -5.24
N PHE A 26 -26.74 -8.01 -5.43
CA PHE A 26 -26.43 -9.21 -6.20
C PHE A 26 -26.90 -10.46 -5.47
N ASP A 27 -27.80 -11.23 -6.06
CA ASP A 27 -28.43 -12.44 -5.52
C ASP A 27 -27.76 -13.74 -6.02
N GLY A 28 -26.79 -13.64 -6.94
CA GLY A 28 -26.00 -14.76 -7.46
C GLY A 28 -25.03 -15.37 -6.45
N GLU A 29 -24.29 -16.35 -6.88
CA GLU A 29 -23.23 -16.97 -6.08
C GLU A 29 -22.00 -16.05 -6.02
N ILE A 30 -21.45 -15.84 -4.82
CA ILE A 30 -20.17 -15.16 -4.61
C ILE A 30 -19.21 -16.16 -3.94
N GLU A 31 -18.02 -16.35 -4.54
CA GLU A 31 -16.93 -17.10 -3.92
C GLU A 31 -15.70 -16.20 -3.76
N LEU A 32 -15.20 -16.08 -2.53
CA LEU A 32 -14.00 -15.30 -2.16
C LEU A 32 -12.84 -16.26 -1.86
N ILE A 33 -11.81 -16.26 -2.72
CA ILE A 33 -10.66 -17.17 -2.64
C ILE A 33 -9.44 -16.38 -2.16
N GLY A 34 -8.76 -16.86 -1.11
CA GLY A 34 -7.58 -16.26 -0.51
C GLY A 34 -6.45 -17.23 -0.27
N ALA A 35 -5.22 -16.86 -0.64
CA ALA A 35 -4.03 -17.66 -0.39
C ALA A 35 -3.62 -17.71 1.09
N GLU A 36 -3.93 -16.67 1.85
CA GLU A 36 -3.73 -16.63 3.30
C GLU A 36 -4.88 -17.37 4.01
N PRO A 37 -4.64 -18.04 5.16
CA PRO A 37 -5.68 -18.77 5.90
C PRO A 37 -6.60 -17.84 6.71
N HIS A 38 -6.47 -16.54 6.53
CA HIS A 38 -7.18 -15.51 7.27
C HIS A 38 -8.32 -14.90 6.44
N PRO A 39 -9.41 -14.44 7.08
CA PRO A 39 -10.38 -13.56 6.42
C PRO A 39 -9.74 -12.24 5.99
N PRO A 40 -10.37 -11.46 5.10
CA PRO A 40 -9.87 -10.14 4.72
C PRO A 40 -9.56 -9.24 5.91
N TYR A 41 -8.39 -8.63 5.91
CA TYR A 41 -7.92 -7.74 6.97
C TYR A 41 -7.15 -6.53 6.42
N GLU A 42 -7.00 -5.52 7.26
CA GLU A 42 -6.26 -4.30 6.98
C GLU A 42 -4.77 -4.49 7.24
N ARG A 43 -3.91 -4.09 6.30
CA ARG A 43 -2.46 -4.21 6.44
C ARG A 43 -1.79 -3.06 7.20
N PRO A 44 -2.34 -1.81 7.21
CA PRO A 44 -1.70 -0.70 7.93
C PRO A 44 -1.38 -0.95 9.41
N PRO A 45 -2.17 -1.70 10.20
CA PRO A 45 -1.80 -2.03 11.57
C PRO A 45 -0.54 -2.89 11.72
N LEU A 46 -0.19 -3.69 10.69
CA LEU A 46 0.91 -4.65 10.74
C LEU A 46 2.30 -4.02 10.87
N SER A 47 2.46 -2.76 10.49
CA SER A 47 3.70 -1.97 10.68
C SER A 47 3.66 -1.05 11.88
N LYS A 48 2.50 -0.95 12.56
CA LYS A 48 2.20 -0.02 13.66
C LYS A 48 1.67 -0.75 14.89
N GLU A 49 0.42 -0.51 15.27
CA GLU A 49 -0.17 -0.92 16.54
C GLU A 49 -0.15 -2.44 16.76
N TYR A 50 -0.31 -3.22 15.67
CA TYR A 50 -0.19 -4.67 15.77
C TYR A 50 1.26 -5.11 16.02
N LEU A 51 2.22 -4.54 15.27
CA LEU A 51 3.64 -4.84 15.47
C LEU A 51 4.12 -4.40 16.86
N GLN A 52 3.60 -3.28 17.37
CA GLN A 52 3.85 -2.76 18.71
C GLN A 52 3.22 -3.59 19.82
N GLY A 53 2.28 -4.48 19.47
CA GLY A 53 1.55 -5.31 20.44
C GLY A 53 0.44 -4.57 21.19
N GLU A 54 0.04 -3.39 20.70
CA GLU A 54 -1.00 -2.55 21.29
C GLU A 54 -2.42 -3.01 20.93
N LYS A 55 -2.57 -3.65 19.75
CA LYS A 55 -3.85 -4.18 19.27
C LYS A 55 -3.74 -5.64 18.87
N PRO A 56 -4.76 -6.45 19.12
CA PRO A 56 -4.84 -7.83 18.66
C PRO A 56 -5.14 -7.87 17.14
N PHE A 57 -4.93 -9.04 16.51
CA PHE A 57 -5.18 -9.22 15.08
C PHE A 57 -6.65 -9.05 14.69
N GLU A 58 -7.54 -9.42 15.59
CA GLU A 58 -9.00 -9.32 15.39
C GLU A 58 -9.45 -7.90 15.08
N ASP A 59 -8.77 -6.89 15.62
CA ASP A 59 -9.06 -5.46 15.36
C ASP A 59 -8.68 -5.04 13.92
N ALA A 60 -7.84 -5.81 13.25
CA ALA A 60 -7.46 -5.58 11.85
C ALA A 60 -8.42 -6.25 10.85
N LEU A 61 -9.30 -7.16 11.30
CA LEU A 61 -10.22 -7.86 10.40
C LEU A 61 -11.22 -6.90 9.76
N LEU A 62 -11.42 -7.00 8.45
CA LEU A 62 -12.47 -6.25 7.75
C LEU A 62 -13.86 -6.62 8.27
N LYS A 63 -14.10 -7.91 8.46
CA LYS A 63 -15.28 -8.50 9.11
C LYS A 63 -14.89 -9.84 9.76
N PRO A 64 -15.59 -10.28 10.82
CA PRO A 64 -15.42 -11.61 11.37
C PRO A 64 -15.75 -12.70 10.34
N VAL A 65 -15.17 -13.91 10.48
CA VAL A 65 -15.33 -15.02 9.52
C VAL A 65 -16.81 -15.39 9.30
N ASN A 66 -17.61 -15.49 10.37
CA ASN A 66 -19.02 -15.84 10.30
C ASN A 66 -19.86 -14.85 9.49
N PHE A 67 -19.45 -13.58 9.43
CA PHE A 67 -20.15 -12.55 8.67
C PHE A 67 -20.27 -12.89 7.19
N TYR A 68 -19.22 -13.46 6.58
CA TYR A 68 -19.25 -13.82 5.16
C TYR A 68 -20.29 -14.90 4.89
N THR A 69 -20.39 -15.90 5.76
CA THR A 69 -21.40 -16.97 5.65
C THR A 69 -22.82 -16.42 5.84
N GLU A 70 -23.02 -15.51 6.80
CA GLU A 70 -24.30 -14.84 7.04
C GLU A 70 -24.76 -14.01 5.84
N GLN A 71 -23.81 -13.48 5.06
CA GLN A 71 -24.06 -12.77 3.80
C GLN A 71 -24.10 -13.70 2.57
N ASN A 72 -24.16 -15.02 2.74
CA ASN A 72 -24.13 -15.99 1.65
C ASN A 72 -22.90 -15.81 0.72
N ILE A 73 -21.76 -15.44 1.25
CA ILE A 73 -20.48 -15.36 0.55
C ILE A 73 -19.71 -16.65 0.89
N GLN A 74 -19.48 -17.50 -0.11
CA GLN A 74 -18.64 -18.67 0.04
C GLN A 74 -17.17 -18.21 0.19
N THR A 75 -16.45 -18.75 1.16
CA THR A 75 -15.05 -18.40 1.41
C THR A 75 -14.15 -19.62 1.27
N ARG A 76 -13.01 -19.42 0.63
CA ARG A 76 -11.97 -20.44 0.49
C ARG A 76 -10.62 -19.81 0.86
N PHE A 77 -10.38 -19.72 2.16
CA PHE A 77 -9.11 -19.20 2.70
C PHE A 77 -8.05 -20.30 2.77
N GLY A 78 -6.77 -19.93 2.69
CA GLY A 78 -5.66 -20.88 2.62
C GLY A 78 -5.56 -21.60 1.27
N THR A 79 -6.21 -21.08 0.23
CA THR A 79 -6.23 -21.68 -1.10
C THR A 79 -5.74 -20.68 -2.14
N ARG A 80 -4.71 -21.06 -2.88
CA ARG A 80 -4.13 -20.22 -3.93
C ARG A 80 -4.75 -20.53 -5.29
N ALA A 81 -5.25 -19.52 -5.97
CA ALA A 81 -5.54 -19.59 -7.41
C ALA A 81 -4.23 -19.45 -8.20
N VAL A 82 -4.00 -20.35 -9.13
CA VAL A 82 -2.74 -20.43 -9.90
C VAL A 82 -2.90 -20.05 -11.37
N ARG A 83 -4.13 -20.16 -11.91
CA ARG A 83 -4.41 -19.81 -13.30
C ARG A 83 -5.86 -19.38 -13.49
N VAL A 84 -6.07 -18.39 -14.34
CA VAL A 84 -7.40 -18.02 -14.87
C VAL A 84 -7.43 -18.36 -16.36
N ASP A 85 -8.40 -19.20 -16.75
CA ASP A 85 -8.66 -19.53 -18.15
C ASP A 85 -9.94 -18.81 -18.63
N PRO A 86 -9.82 -17.77 -19.46
CA PRO A 86 -10.99 -17.03 -19.94
C PRO A 86 -11.80 -17.77 -21.00
N ARG A 87 -11.22 -18.75 -21.71
CA ARG A 87 -11.91 -19.50 -22.76
C ARG A 87 -12.94 -20.45 -22.16
N ASP A 88 -12.49 -21.16 -21.12
CA ASP A 88 -13.34 -22.12 -20.40
C ASP A 88 -14.08 -21.47 -19.22
N GLN A 89 -13.80 -20.19 -18.92
CA GLN A 89 -14.28 -19.46 -17.76
C GLN A 89 -14.04 -20.21 -16.44
N VAL A 90 -12.79 -20.65 -16.23
CA VAL A 90 -12.38 -21.50 -15.10
C VAL A 90 -11.19 -20.86 -14.38
N ILE A 91 -11.18 -20.99 -13.07
CA ILE A 91 -10.03 -20.71 -12.21
C ILE A 91 -9.47 -22.06 -11.75
N GLU A 92 -8.16 -22.25 -11.89
CA GLU A 92 -7.43 -23.40 -11.38
C GLU A 92 -6.79 -23.06 -10.04
N LEU A 93 -6.87 -23.99 -9.10
CA LEU A 93 -6.36 -23.87 -7.75
C LEU A 93 -5.11 -24.72 -7.56
N GLU A 94 -4.27 -24.36 -6.60
CA GLU A 94 -3.00 -25.06 -6.30
C GLU A 94 -3.21 -26.53 -5.90
N ASP A 95 -4.35 -26.86 -5.28
CA ASP A 95 -4.74 -28.22 -4.90
C ASP A 95 -5.28 -29.06 -6.07
N GLY A 96 -5.28 -28.53 -7.30
CA GLY A 96 -5.85 -29.14 -8.49
C GLY A 96 -7.34 -28.92 -8.67
N GLY A 97 -8.00 -28.25 -7.73
CA GLY A 97 -9.41 -27.86 -7.84
C GLY A 97 -9.65 -26.89 -8.99
N ARG A 98 -10.85 -26.90 -9.54
CA ARG A 98 -11.30 -26.02 -10.62
C ARG A 98 -12.66 -25.44 -10.29
N THR A 99 -12.85 -24.14 -10.50
CA THR A 99 -14.12 -23.47 -10.27
C THR A 99 -14.50 -22.59 -11.46
N ARG A 100 -15.75 -22.64 -11.89
CA ARG A 100 -16.28 -21.83 -13.01
C ARG A 100 -16.76 -20.49 -12.53
N TYR A 101 -16.68 -19.49 -13.41
CA TYR A 101 -17.18 -18.14 -13.15
C TYR A 101 -17.94 -17.57 -14.35
N ASP A 102 -18.90 -16.68 -14.11
CA ASP A 102 -19.47 -15.80 -15.13
C ASP A 102 -18.68 -14.47 -15.16
N LYS A 103 -18.26 -13.96 -13.98
CA LYS A 103 -17.34 -12.84 -13.85
C LYS A 103 -16.32 -13.10 -12.75
N VAL A 104 -15.11 -12.57 -12.95
CA VAL A 104 -14.04 -12.71 -11.97
C VAL A 104 -13.39 -11.34 -11.69
N LEU A 105 -13.16 -11.07 -10.40
CA LEU A 105 -12.34 -9.96 -9.92
C LEU A 105 -10.98 -10.48 -9.44
N ILE A 106 -9.90 -9.96 -9.99
CA ILE A 106 -8.54 -10.22 -9.53
C ILE A 106 -8.14 -9.14 -8.55
N ALA A 107 -8.02 -9.51 -7.29
CA ALA A 107 -7.65 -8.64 -6.15
C ALA A 107 -6.46 -9.20 -5.38
N THR A 108 -5.51 -9.83 -6.09
CA THR A 108 -4.35 -10.53 -5.53
C THR A 108 -3.32 -9.59 -4.89
N GLY A 109 -3.43 -8.29 -5.15
CA GLY A 109 -2.57 -7.29 -4.56
C GLY A 109 -1.13 -7.34 -5.09
N ALA A 110 -0.17 -7.23 -4.18
CA ALA A 110 1.26 -7.22 -4.51
C ALA A 110 2.04 -8.10 -3.51
N ARG A 111 3.23 -8.52 -3.89
CA ARG A 111 4.18 -9.27 -3.06
C ARG A 111 5.48 -8.49 -2.88
N ASN A 112 6.19 -8.73 -1.78
CA ASN A 112 7.48 -8.09 -1.51
C ASN A 112 8.53 -8.49 -2.54
N ARG A 113 9.28 -7.50 -3.03
CA ARG A 113 10.48 -7.73 -3.84
C ARG A 113 11.52 -8.45 -3.00
N LYS A 114 12.14 -9.48 -3.57
CA LYS A 114 13.19 -10.25 -2.91
C LYS A 114 14.57 -9.78 -3.36
N LEU A 115 15.47 -9.62 -2.39
CA LEU A 115 16.88 -9.38 -2.69
C LEU A 115 17.54 -10.67 -3.19
N ARG A 116 18.24 -10.57 -4.31
CA ARG A 116 19.00 -11.70 -4.91
C ARG A 116 20.49 -11.48 -4.67
N ILE A 117 20.89 -11.56 -3.41
CA ILE A 117 22.28 -11.36 -2.95
C ILE A 117 22.71 -12.55 -2.07
N PRO A 118 24.03 -12.79 -1.91
CA PRO A 118 24.53 -13.86 -1.04
C PRO A 118 23.94 -13.76 0.37
N GLY A 119 23.49 -14.90 0.90
CA GLY A 119 22.94 -15.03 2.24
C GLY A 119 21.49 -14.54 2.40
N ALA A 120 20.75 -14.23 1.33
CA ALA A 120 19.37 -13.79 1.41
C ALA A 120 18.39 -14.85 1.93
N ASP A 121 18.83 -16.08 2.04
CA ASP A 121 18.09 -17.25 2.56
C ASP A 121 18.40 -17.56 4.05
N LEU A 122 19.29 -16.81 4.69
CA LEU A 122 19.61 -17.01 6.09
C LEU A 122 18.40 -16.76 6.99
N GLU A 123 18.26 -17.56 8.07
CA GLU A 123 17.26 -17.31 9.09
C GLU A 123 17.42 -15.90 9.69
N GLY A 124 16.32 -15.25 10.05
CA GLY A 124 16.31 -13.91 10.64
C GLY A 124 16.24 -12.77 9.62
N ILE A 125 16.16 -13.08 8.32
CA ILE A 125 15.82 -12.10 7.30
C ILE A 125 14.30 -12.13 7.13
N CYS A 126 13.65 -11.01 7.39
CA CYS A 126 12.20 -10.83 7.40
C CYS A 126 11.78 -9.85 6.32
N ASP A 127 10.60 -10.06 5.77
CA ASP A 127 9.82 -9.07 5.02
C ASP A 127 8.60 -8.67 5.86
N LEU A 128 7.88 -7.62 5.47
CA LEU A 128 6.59 -7.30 6.05
C LEU A 128 5.53 -7.16 4.96
N ARG A 129 4.57 -8.07 4.95
CA ARG A 129 3.38 -7.99 4.09
C ARG A 129 2.16 -8.62 4.75
N THR A 130 2.33 -9.74 5.43
CA THR A 130 1.25 -10.54 6.05
C THR A 130 1.30 -10.43 7.57
N VAL A 131 0.23 -10.86 8.24
CA VAL A 131 0.22 -10.96 9.71
C VAL A 131 1.31 -11.90 10.21
N ASP A 132 1.55 -13.02 9.53
CA ASP A 132 2.62 -13.96 9.88
C ASP A 132 4.01 -13.32 9.77
N ASP A 133 4.20 -12.39 8.81
CA ASP A 133 5.44 -11.61 8.74
C ASP A 133 5.61 -10.69 9.95
N ALA A 134 4.54 -9.99 10.32
CA ALA A 134 4.53 -9.12 11.49
C ALA A 134 4.83 -9.91 12.78
N ASP A 135 4.25 -11.10 12.94
CA ASP A 135 4.52 -11.99 14.07
C ASP A 135 5.97 -12.45 14.11
N ARG A 136 6.56 -12.78 12.95
CA ARG A 136 7.99 -13.14 12.88
C ARG A 136 8.91 -11.98 13.29
N ILE A 137 8.57 -10.75 12.90
CA ILE A 137 9.32 -9.55 13.30
C ILE A 137 9.12 -9.30 14.80
N ARG A 138 7.88 -9.31 15.29
CA ARG A 138 7.53 -9.07 16.69
C ARG A 138 8.23 -10.06 17.64
N ALA A 139 8.28 -11.34 17.27
CA ALA A 139 8.97 -12.37 18.07
C ALA A 139 10.49 -12.11 18.24
N ARG A 140 11.09 -11.33 17.32
CA ARG A 140 12.50 -10.93 17.35
C ARG A 140 12.74 -9.57 18.00
N SER A 141 11.68 -8.76 18.15
CA SER A 141 11.75 -7.38 18.64
C SER A 141 11.83 -7.33 20.17
N ARG A 142 12.99 -7.71 20.69
CA ARG A 142 13.29 -7.65 22.13
C ARG A 142 14.11 -6.42 22.44
N SER A 143 13.90 -5.82 23.61
CA SER A 143 14.72 -4.69 24.06
C SER A 143 16.22 -5.05 24.04
N GLY A 144 17.03 -4.17 23.41
CA GLY A 144 18.46 -4.36 23.23
C GLY A 144 18.85 -5.28 22.07
N SER A 145 17.91 -5.90 21.34
CA SER A 145 18.24 -6.57 20.08
C SER A 145 18.58 -5.55 18.98
N ARG A 146 19.40 -5.96 18.02
CA ARG A 146 19.89 -5.12 16.92
C ARG A 146 19.21 -5.51 15.63
N ALA A 147 18.49 -4.58 15.04
CA ALA A 147 17.86 -4.76 13.74
C ALA A 147 18.55 -3.92 12.65
N VAL A 148 18.72 -4.50 11.47
CA VAL A 148 19.08 -3.75 10.28
C VAL A 148 17.87 -3.73 9.35
N LEU A 149 17.43 -2.51 8.97
CA LEU A 149 16.38 -2.31 7.97
C LEU A 149 17.00 -1.96 6.62
N ILE A 150 16.53 -2.60 5.59
CA ILE A 150 16.95 -2.32 4.21
C ILE A 150 15.83 -1.57 3.49
N GLY A 151 16.08 -0.28 3.21
CA GLY A 151 15.11 0.64 2.63
C GLY A 151 14.32 1.44 3.66
N MET A 152 14.09 2.72 3.36
CA MET A 152 13.38 3.66 4.21
C MET A 152 12.26 4.39 3.45
N GLY A 153 11.40 3.60 2.79
CA GLY A 153 10.08 4.03 2.34
C GLY A 153 9.10 4.13 3.52
N PHE A 154 7.81 4.33 3.26
CA PHE A 154 6.81 4.46 4.34
C PHE A 154 6.79 3.26 5.27
N ILE A 155 6.74 2.04 4.74
CA ILE A 155 6.73 0.82 5.57
C ILE A 155 8.03 0.67 6.37
N GLY A 156 9.19 0.88 5.74
CA GLY A 156 10.48 0.85 6.45
C GLY A 156 10.56 1.86 7.59
N SER A 157 10.03 3.08 7.38
CA SER A 157 9.96 4.13 8.40
C SER A 157 9.01 3.74 9.56
N GLU A 158 7.82 3.21 9.26
CA GLU A 158 6.87 2.74 10.28
C GLU A 158 7.44 1.57 11.09
N VAL A 159 8.08 0.60 10.43
CA VAL A 159 8.73 -0.51 11.11
C VAL A 159 9.88 -0.02 11.99
N ALA A 160 10.69 0.95 11.52
CA ALA A 160 11.75 1.55 12.35
C ALA A 160 11.17 2.18 13.63
N ALA A 161 10.06 2.91 13.51
CA ALA A 161 9.38 3.50 14.66
C ALA A 161 8.85 2.43 15.62
N SER A 162 8.21 1.39 15.12
CA SER A 162 7.66 0.30 15.93
C SER A 162 8.76 -0.53 16.62
N LEU A 163 9.89 -0.77 15.95
CA LEU A 163 11.04 -1.44 16.56
C LEU A 163 11.66 -0.58 17.67
N ARG A 164 11.76 0.73 17.48
CA ARG A 164 12.22 1.66 18.52
C ARG A 164 11.27 1.68 19.73
N HIS A 165 9.96 1.56 19.52
CA HIS A 165 8.98 1.39 20.60
C HIS A 165 9.30 0.18 21.49
N HIS A 166 9.77 -0.93 20.91
CA HIS A 166 10.20 -2.12 21.65
C HIS A 166 11.62 -2.01 22.26
N GLY A 167 12.31 -0.88 22.08
CA GLY A 167 13.69 -0.71 22.56
C GLY A 167 14.73 -1.45 21.72
N VAL A 168 14.41 -1.81 20.48
CA VAL A 168 15.35 -2.42 19.52
C VAL A 168 16.34 -1.35 19.04
N GLU A 169 17.63 -1.69 18.92
CA GLU A 169 18.63 -0.86 18.27
C GLU A 169 18.47 -0.96 16.75
N VAL A 170 18.09 0.15 16.10
CA VAL A 170 17.77 0.16 14.67
C VAL A 170 18.85 0.86 13.86
N THR A 171 19.38 0.16 12.86
CA THR A 171 20.22 0.74 11.79
C THR A 171 19.51 0.58 10.46
N VAL A 172 19.37 1.66 9.70
CA VAL A 172 18.78 1.65 8.36
C VAL A 172 19.84 1.83 7.29
N ILE A 173 19.76 1.06 6.21
CA ILE A 173 20.57 1.21 5.00
C ILE A 173 19.63 1.68 3.88
N GLU A 174 19.90 2.84 3.30
CA GLU A 174 19.07 3.48 2.28
C GLU A 174 19.94 3.95 1.11
N PRO A 175 19.66 3.51 -0.13
CA PRO A 175 20.47 3.89 -1.28
C PRO A 175 20.34 5.36 -1.70
N PHE A 176 19.30 6.05 -1.23
CA PHE A 176 19.08 7.46 -1.53
C PHE A 176 19.64 8.38 -0.43
N LYS A 177 19.61 9.69 -0.67
CA LYS A 177 20.15 10.74 0.23
C LYS A 177 19.34 10.95 1.49
N THR A 178 18.06 10.59 1.48
CA THR A 178 17.12 10.75 2.59
C THR A 178 16.06 9.65 2.58
N PRO A 179 15.35 9.44 3.70
CA PRO A 179 14.12 8.65 3.69
C PRO A 179 13.13 9.18 2.64
N LEU A 180 12.33 8.30 2.04
CA LEU A 180 11.24 8.67 1.14
C LEU A 180 11.65 9.55 -0.06
N TYR A 181 12.95 9.61 -0.39
CA TYR A 181 13.51 10.48 -1.44
C TYR A 181 12.77 10.35 -2.77
N GLY A 182 12.53 9.12 -3.23
CA GLY A 182 11.86 8.85 -4.51
C GLY A 182 10.39 9.26 -4.56
N VAL A 183 9.75 9.43 -3.39
CA VAL A 183 8.32 9.78 -3.30
C VAL A 183 8.12 11.25 -2.94
N LEU A 184 8.86 11.77 -1.97
CA LEU A 184 8.63 13.11 -1.39
C LEU A 184 9.75 14.12 -1.70
N GLY A 185 10.85 13.67 -2.28
CA GLY A 185 12.02 14.50 -2.54
C GLY A 185 12.88 14.76 -1.30
N GLU A 186 14.04 15.38 -1.51
CA GLU A 186 15.05 15.56 -0.47
C GLU A 186 14.57 16.47 0.67
N GLN A 187 13.95 17.62 0.36
CA GLN A 187 13.53 18.58 1.38
C GLN A 187 12.59 17.94 2.41
N ILE A 188 11.62 17.17 1.96
CA ILE A 188 10.65 16.51 2.83
C ILE A 188 11.27 15.28 3.49
N GLY A 189 12.13 14.55 2.78
CA GLY A 189 12.89 13.43 3.33
C GLY A 189 13.75 13.84 4.53
N ARG A 190 14.32 15.07 4.56
CA ARG A 190 15.07 15.60 5.71
C ARG A 190 14.22 15.72 6.99
N VAL A 191 12.92 15.99 6.86
CA VAL A 191 12.01 16.04 8.02
C VAL A 191 11.90 14.64 8.66
N PHE A 192 11.78 13.61 7.83
CA PHE A 192 11.75 12.21 8.31
C PHE A 192 13.11 11.78 8.89
N GLU A 193 14.21 12.19 8.26
CA GLU A 193 15.54 11.95 8.79
C GLU A 193 15.69 12.51 10.20
N ALA A 194 15.31 13.77 10.42
CA ALA A 194 15.35 14.41 11.72
C ALA A 194 14.50 13.67 12.75
N LEU A 195 13.24 13.31 12.38
CA LEU A 195 12.32 12.57 13.24
C LEU A 195 12.92 11.24 13.72
N HIS A 196 13.50 10.47 12.80
CA HIS A 196 14.06 9.17 13.15
C HIS A 196 15.37 9.26 13.94
N ARG A 197 16.24 10.26 13.64
CA ARG A 197 17.46 10.50 14.41
C ARG A 197 17.16 10.89 15.86
N GLU A 198 16.19 11.76 16.06
CA GLU A 198 15.72 12.16 17.40
C GLU A 198 15.25 10.95 18.23
N ASN A 199 14.69 9.94 17.56
CA ASN A 199 14.26 8.68 18.18
C ASN A 199 15.35 7.59 18.20
N GLY A 200 16.62 7.94 17.93
CA GLY A 200 17.77 7.04 18.08
C GLY A 200 17.94 6.02 16.94
N VAL A 201 17.38 6.26 15.78
CA VAL A 201 17.62 5.43 14.58
C VAL A 201 18.95 5.87 13.94
N ARG A 202 19.85 4.92 13.72
CA ARG A 202 21.06 5.12 12.92
C ARG A 202 20.73 4.93 11.46
N MET A 203 21.05 5.89 10.60
CA MET A 203 20.78 5.82 9.16
C MET A 203 22.06 5.95 8.35
N LEU A 204 22.23 5.07 7.37
CA LEU A 204 23.31 5.04 6.40
C LEU A 204 22.69 5.29 5.03
N PHE A 205 22.86 6.51 4.53
CA PHE A 205 22.39 6.95 3.21
C PHE A 205 23.46 6.73 2.14
N GLU A 206 23.00 6.70 0.87
CA GLU A 206 23.85 6.50 -0.29
C GLU A 206 24.68 5.21 -0.20
N ASP A 207 24.09 4.19 0.47
CA ASP A 207 24.70 2.89 0.65
C ASP A 207 23.67 1.78 0.38
N SER A 208 24.11 0.64 -0.08
CA SER A 208 23.25 -0.50 -0.45
C SER A 208 23.77 -1.78 0.17
N VAL A 209 22.85 -2.70 0.48
CA VAL A 209 23.24 -4.04 0.93
C VAL A 209 23.79 -4.86 -0.24
N THR A 210 24.89 -5.58 0.00
CA THR A 210 25.53 -6.47 -0.98
C THR A 210 25.55 -7.93 -0.58
N ALA A 211 25.51 -8.23 0.72
CA ALA A 211 25.44 -9.60 1.24
C ALA A 211 24.92 -9.62 2.69
N PHE A 212 24.40 -10.76 3.08
CA PHE A 212 24.16 -11.13 4.47
C PHE A 212 25.14 -12.22 4.87
N GLU A 213 25.75 -12.11 6.04
CA GLU A 213 26.71 -13.08 6.57
C GLU A 213 26.18 -13.70 7.87
N GLY A 214 26.44 -14.99 8.04
CA GLY A 214 26.08 -15.73 9.25
C GLY A 214 26.27 -17.23 9.08
N ASN A 215 26.03 -17.97 10.15
CA ASN A 215 26.03 -19.43 10.13
C ASN A 215 24.62 -19.96 10.40
N GLY A 216 23.89 -20.26 9.31
CA GLY A 216 22.48 -20.65 9.33
C GLY A 216 21.51 -19.50 9.65
N ARG A 217 21.95 -18.48 10.40
CA ARG A 217 21.20 -17.29 10.77
C ARG A 217 22.02 -16.04 10.48
N VAL A 218 21.33 -14.94 10.07
CA VAL A 218 22.00 -13.66 9.85
C VAL A 218 22.66 -13.13 11.12
N GLN A 219 23.90 -12.67 10.99
CA GLN A 219 24.69 -12.07 12.06
C GLN A 219 25.26 -10.71 11.65
N ARG A 220 25.39 -10.46 10.33
CA ARG A 220 25.94 -9.23 9.78
C ARG A 220 25.34 -8.89 8.43
N VAL A 221 25.23 -7.60 8.17
CA VAL A 221 24.91 -7.04 6.86
C VAL A 221 26.17 -6.39 6.30
N VAL A 222 26.51 -6.72 5.05
CA VAL A 222 27.62 -6.13 4.31
C VAL A 222 27.05 -5.12 3.32
N THR A 223 27.68 -3.95 3.23
CA THR A 223 27.22 -2.86 2.34
C THR A 223 28.19 -2.61 1.18
N SER A 224 27.74 -1.87 0.19
CA SER A 224 28.54 -1.45 -0.98
C SER A 224 29.72 -0.55 -0.59
N ALA A 225 29.61 0.18 0.51
CA ALA A 225 30.70 0.96 1.09
C ALA A 225 31.68 0.11 1.92
N GLY A 226 31.55 -1.22 1.91
CA GLY A 226 32.42 -2.16 2.65
C GLY A 226 32.17 -2.19 4.16
N ARG A 227 31.06 -1.60 4.64
CA ARG A 227 30.70 -1.67 6.07
C ARG A 227 30.18 -3.06 6.41
N ARG A 228 30.50 -3.52 7.62
CA ARG A 228 29.95 -4.74 8.23
C ARG A 228 29.18 -4.35 9.47
N ILE A 229 27.86 -4.57 9.46
CA ILE A 229 26.95 -4.14 10.51
C ILE A 229 26.42 -5.38 11.21
N GLU A 230 26.76 -5.53 12.48
CA GLU A 230 26.26 -6.63 13.32
C GLU A 230 24.77 -6.48 13.55
N CYS A 231 24.02 -7.59 13.46
CA CYS A 231 22.58 -7.61 13.69
C CYS A 231 22.11 -8.96 14.22
N ASP A 232 20.96 -8.95 14.85
CA ASP A 232 20.27 -10.15 15.33
C ASP A 232 19.15 -10.56 14.35
N PHE A 233 18.65 -9.61 13.58
CA PHE A 233 17.71 -9.84 12.45
C PHE A 233 17.72 -8.66 11.46
N VAL A 234 17.15 -8.91 10.29
CA VAL A 234 17.02 -7.93 9.21
C VAL A 234 15.55 -7.82 8.80
N VAL A 235 15.09 -6.60 8.49
CA VAL A 235 13.80 -6.39 7.81
C VAL A 235 14.05 -5.75 6.45
N VAL A 236 13.54 -6.38 5.39
CA VAL A 236 13.73 -5.93 4.01
C VAL A 236 12.48 -5.20 3.52
N GLY A 237 12.63 -3.91 3.19
CA GLY A 237 11.55 -3.04 2.72
C GLY A 237 11.90 -2.33 1.42
N VAL A 238 12.21 -3.11 0.36
CA VAL A 238 12.68 -2.60 -0.95
C VAL A 238 11.56 -2.49 -2.00
N GLY A 239 10.33 -2.36 -1.53
CA GLY A 239 9.14 -2.23 -2.37
C GLY A 239 8.46 -3.55 -2.71
N VAL A 240 7.42 -3.45 -3.51
CA VAL A 240 6.57 -4.59 -3.91
C VAL A 240 6.45 -4.68 -5.42
N GLU A 241 5.98 -5.83 -5.89
CA GLU A 241 5.60 -6.06 -7.29
C GLU A 241 4.19 -6.65 -7.36
N PRO A 242 3.39 -6.30 -8.38
CA PRO A 242 2.01 -6.77 -8.50
C PRO A 242 1.96 -8.29 -8.71
N ALA A 243 1.03 -8.96 -8.02
CA ALA A 243 0.86 -10.40 -8.07
C ALA A 243 -0.02 -10.81 -9.28
N THR A 244 0.58 -10.88 -10.47
CA THR A 244 -0.11 -11.09 -11.75
C THR A 244 0.07 -12.49 -12.32
N ASP A 245 0.82 -13.38 -11.68
CA ASP A 245 1.26 -14.67 -12.26
C ASP A 245 0.10 -15.56 -12.74
N LEU A 246 -1.03 -15.55 -12.00
CA LEU A 246 -2.21 -16.34 -12.36
C LEU A 246 -2.86 -15.90 -13.68
N MET A 247 -2.48 -14.72 -14.20
CA MET A 247 -2.99 -14.19 -15.47
C MET A 247 -2.07 -14.51 -16.66
N ALA A 248 -0.99 -15.27 -16.46
CA ALA A 248 -0.17 -15.78 -17.55
C ALA A 248 -1.07 -16.57 -18.54
N ASP A 249 -0.88 -16.37 -19.83
CA ASP A 249 -1.63 -17.03 -20.91
C ASP A 249 -3.14 -16.71 -20.96
N SER A 250 -3.65 -15.80 -20.12
CA SER A 250 -5.06 -15.38 -20.12
C SER A 250 -5.44 -14.42 -21.25
N GLY A 251 -4.45 -13.82 -21.95
CA GLY A 251 -4.69 -12.73 -22.90
C GLY A 251 -5.00 -11.38 -22.26
N VAL A 252 -5.02 -11.30 -20.94
CA VAL A 252 -5.13 -10.03 -20.20
C VAL A 252 -3.83 -9.26 -20.32
N LYS A 253 -3.91 -7.98 -20.61
CA LYS A 253 -2.73 -7.09 -20.71
C LYS A 253 -2.13 -6.85 -19.33
N ILE A 254 -0.82 -7.07 -19.24
CA ILE A 254 -0.01 -6.82 -18.04
C ILE A 254 1.01 -5.72 -18.35
N ASP A 255 1.00 -4.66 -17.57
CA ASP A 255 1.97 -3.58 -17.60
C ASP A 255 2.08 -2.99 -16.19
N ASN A 256 3.13 -3.30 -15.45
CA ASN A 256 3.26 -2.95 -14.03
C ASN A 256 1.96 -3.19 -13.24
N GLY A 257 1.34 -4.37 -13.44
CA GLY A 257 0.04 -4.77 -12.92
C GLY A 257 -0.94 -5.14 -14.03
N ILE A 258 -2.15 -5.54 -13.65
CA ILE A 258 -3.23 -5.86 -14.59
C ILE A 258 -3.80 -4.56 -15.14
N VAL A 259 -3.72 -4.39 -16.47
CA VAL A 259 -4.22 -3.19 -17.14
C VAL A 259 -5.74 -3.19 -17.16
N VAL A 260 -6.35 -2.17 -16.54
CA VAL A 260 -7.80 -1.97 -16.53
C VAL A 260 -8.18 -0.55 -17.01
N ASP A 261 -9.41 -0.39 -17.45
CA ASP A 261 -10.01 0.90 -17.76
C ASP A 261 -10.42 1.67 -16.47
N GLU A 262 -11.08 2.80 -16.63
CA GLU A 262 -11.62 3.60 -15.52
C GLU A 262 -12.77 2.93 -14.76
N TYR A 263 -13.27 1.81 -15.27
CA TYR A 263 -14.31 0.97 -14.66
C TYR A 263 -13.74 -0.31 -14.03
N CYS A 264 -12.43 -0.41 -13.86
CA CYS A 264 -11.74 -1.59 -13.35
C CYS A 264 -11.86 -2.85 -14.23
N GLN A 265 -12.30 -2.73 -15.49
CA GLN A 265 -12.44 -3.84 -16.43
C GLN A 265 -11.16 -4.01 -17.26
N THR A 266 -10.74 -5.26 -17.46
CA THR A 266 -9.61 -5.59 -18.34
C THR A 266 -10.01 -5.56 -19.82
N ASN A 267 -9.03 -5.81 -20.70
CA ASN A 267 -9.31 -6.02 -22.13
C ASN A 267 -10.02 -7.34 -22.45
N VAL A 268 -10.20 -8.21 -21.46
CA VAL A 268 -10.95 -9.49 -21.60
C VAL A 268 -12.28 -9.35 -20.87
N GLU A 269 -13.37 -9.60 -21.59
CA GLU A 269 -14.72 -9.48 -21.05
C GLU A 269 -14.93 -10.41 -19.83
N GLY A 270 -15.65 -9.92 -18.82
CA GLY A 270 -15.93 -10.67 -17.59
C GLY A 270 -14.78 -10.68 -16.58
N ILE A 271 -13.60 -10.13 -16.90
CA ILE A 271 -12.44 -10.06 -16.00
C ILE A 271 -12.18 -8.62 -15.57
N TYR A 272 -12.10 -8.43 -14.26
CA TYR A 272 -11.86 -7.17 -13.58
C TYR A 272 -10.63 -7.25 -12.68
N ALA A 273 -10.02 -6.11 -12.32
CA ALA A 273 -8.99 -6.08 -11.31
C ALA A 273 -9.09 -4.83 -10.43
N ALA A 274 -8.73 -4.96 -9.14
CA ALA A 274 -8.77 -3.87 -8.16
C ALA A 274 -7.67 -4.01 -7.10
N GLY A 275 -7.31 -2.88 -6.48
CA GLY A 275 -6.26 -2.76 -5.47
C GLY A 275 -4.86 -2.74 -6.08
N ASP A 276 -3.85 -3.12 -5.28
CA ASP A 276 -2.42 -2.97 -5.65
C ASP A 276 -2.02 -3.71 -6.93
N VAL A 277 -2.80 -4.68 -7.39
CA VAL A 277 -2.55 -5.44 -8.62
C VAL A 277 -2.99 -4.68 -9.88
N ALA A 278 -3.89 -3.70 -9.75
CA ALA A 278 -4.53 -3.03 -10.88
C ALA A 278 -3.74 -1.80 -11.35
N ASN A 279 -3.39 -1.77 -12.63
CA ASN A 279 -2.89 -0.59 -13.33
C ASN A 279 -4.05 0.06 -14.08
N HIS A 280 -4.73 1.00 -13.43
CA HIS A 280 -5.96 1.60 -13.95
C HIS A 280 -5.71 2.93 -14.68
N PHE A 281 -6.55 3.22 -15.66
CA PHE A 281 -6.62 4.57 -16.20
C PHE A 281 -7.38 5.47 -15.23
N HIS A 282 -6.75 6.57 -14.79
CA HIS A 282 -7.35 7.50 -13.84
C HIS A 282 -7.82 8.77 -14.53
N PRO A 283 -9.15 9.02 -14.62
CA PRO A 283 -9.71 10.14 -15.39
C PRO A 283 -9.23 11.52 -14.89
N LEU A 284 -9.17 11.73 -13.58
CA LEU A 284 -8.73 13.01 -13.00
C LEU A 284 -7.30 13.38 -13.37
N PHE A 285 -6.38 12.39 -13.37
CA PHE A 285 -4.97 12.59 -13.68
C PHE A 285 -4.63 12.35 -15.16
N GLY A 286 -5.58 11.84 -15.97
CA GLY A 286 -5.43 11.60 -17.41
C GLY A 286 -4.33 10.58 -17.77
N ARG A 287 -4.03 9.64 -16.85
CA ARG A 287 -2.94 8.67 -17.04
C ARG A 287 -3.23 7.34 -16.39
N ARG A 288 -2.45 6.33 -16.78
CA ARG A 288 -2.43 5.04 -16.08
C ARG A 288 -1.56 5.13 -14.84
N MET A 289 -2.02 4.45 -13.77
CA MET A 289 -1.31 4.36 -12.51
C MET A 289 -1.68 3.10 -11.73
N ARG A 290 -0.73 2.60 -10.96
CA ARG A 290 -0.92 1.56 -9.96
C ARG A 290 -0.70 2.18 -8.58
N VAL A 291 -1.65 2.00 -7.68
CA VAL A 291 -1.70 2.69 -6.39
C VAL A 291 -1.83 1.67 -5.28
N GLU A 292 -0.88 1.70 -4.34
CA GLU A 292 -0.73 0.75 -3.22
C GLU A 292 -1.28 1.35 -1.91
N HIS A 293 -2.42 2.05 -1.98
CA HIS A 293 -2.99 2.73 -0.82
C HIS A 293 -4.21 1.99 -0.27
N TRP A 294 -4.35 2.00 1.06
CA TRP A 294 -5.48 1.43 1.76
C TRP A 294 -6.82 1.95 1.23
N GLN A 295 -6.98 3.27 1.09
CA GLN A 295 -8.19 3.88 0.53
C GLN A 295 -8.46 3.42 -0.90
N ASN A 296 -7.40 3.33 -1.74
CA ASN A 296 -7.54 2.86 -3.12
C ASN A 296 -8.06 1.41 -3.16
N ALA A 297 -7.56 0.54 -2.28
CA ALA A 297 -8.02 -0.84 -2.23
C ALA A 297 -9.53 -0.94 -1.94
N ILE A 298 -10.03 -0.15 -0.98
CA ILE A 298 -11.47 -0.09 -0.65
C ILE A 298 -12.27 0.46 -1.82
N HIS A 299 -11.97 1.68 -2.25
CA HIS A 299 -12.81 2.38 -3.22
C HIS A 299 -12.77 1.74 -4.60
N GLN A 300 -11.60 1.22 -5.00
CA GLN A 300 -11.47 0.51 -6.27
C GLN A 300 -12.14 -0.87 -6.21
N GLY A 301 -12.11 -1.56 -5.06
CA GLY A 301 -12.89 -2.78 -4.82
C GLY A 301 -14.39 -2.53 -4.97
N GLN A 302 -14.92 -1.45 -4.39
CA GLN A 302 -16.31 -1.02 -4.56
C GLN A 302 -16.65 -0.70 -6.01
N ALA A 303 -15.79 0.09 -6.69
CA ALA A 303 -15.99 0.47 -8.08
C ALA A 303 -16.00 -0.76 -9.01
N ALA A 304 -15.08 -1.71 -8.80
CA ALA A 304 -15.05 -2.96 -9.55
C ALA A 304 -16.32 -3.79 -9.34
N ALA A 305 -16.78 -3.93 -8.09
CA ALA A 305 -18.01 -4.66 -7.78
C ALA A 305 -19.23 -4.05 -8.48
N ARG A 306 -19.37 -2.71 -8.43
CA ARG A 306 -20.46 -2.01 -9.16
C ARG A 306 -20.34 -2.19 -10.66
N SER A 307 -19.13 -2.13 -11.21
CA SER A 307 -18.89 -2.37 -12.64
C SER A 307 -19.24 -3.81 -13.04
N MET A 308 -18.94 -4.80 -12.20
CA MET A 308 -19.38 -6.19 -12.41
C MET A 308 -20.90 -6.32 -12.47
N LEU A 309 -21.64 -5.47 -11.78
CA LEU A 309 -23.11 -5.38 -11.83
C LEU A 309 -23.65 -4.56 -13.01
N GLY A 310 -22.77 -4.02 -13.86
CA GLY A 310 -23.16 -3.16 -14.99
C GLY A 310 -23.35 -1.69 -14.63
N LYS A 311 -23.08 -1.28 -13.38
CA LYS A 311 -23.13 0.11 -12.94
C LYS A 311 -21.78 0.77 -13.26
N ARG A 312 -21.67 1.35 -14.45
CA ARG A 312 -20.40 1.89 -14.99
C ARG A 312 -20.20 3.34 -14.55
N GLU A 313 -19.64 3.51 -13.39
CA GLU A 313 -19.18 4.80 -12.87
C GLU A 313 -17.66 4.84 -12.90
N PRO A 314 -17.02 5.88 -13.52
CA PRO A 314 -15.57 5.95 -13.58
C PRO A 314 -14.95 6.12 -12.18
N TYR A 315 -13.96 5.30 -11.85
CA TYR A 315 -13.18 5.47 -10.64
C TYR A 315 -12.21 6.65 -10.79
N SER A 316 -12.45 7.72 -10.02
CA SER A 316 -11.72 8.99 -10.17
C SER A 316 -11.43 9.71 -8.85
N ASP A 317 -11.31 8.96 -7.76
CA ASP A 317 -11.05 9.53 -6.45
C ASP A 317 -9.65 10.13 -6.35
N VAL A 318 -9.49 11.23 -5.61
CA VAL A 318 -8.17 11.72 -5.23
C VAL A 318 -7.56 10.71 -4.27
N HIS A 319 -6.46 10.09 -4.67
CA HIS A 319 -5.76 9.12 -3.83
C HIS A 319 -5.27 9.77 -2.55
N TRP A 320 -5.41 9.05 -1.44
CA TRP A 320 -4.99 9.47 -0.12
C TRP A 320 -4.49 8.28 0.69
N PHE A 321 -3.48 8.52 1.52
CA PHE A 321 -3.03 7.59 2.55
C PHE A 321 -2.44 8.36 3.73
N TRP A 322 -2.17 7.64 4.81
CA TRP A 322 -1.50 8.17 5.99
C TRP A 322 -0.36 7.26 6.43
N SER A 323 0.52 7.81 7.26
CA SER A 323 1.57 7.10 7.97
C SER A 323 1.72 7.70 9.36
N ASP A 324 1.67 6.87 10.38
CA ASP A 324 1.93 7.27 11.76
C ASP A 324 3.32 6.80 12.16
N GLN A 325 4.17 7.73 12.57
CA GLN A 325 5.54 7.47 12.98
C GLN A 325 5.82 8.25 14.25
N TYR A 326 5.99 7.56 15.37
CA TYR A 326 6.10 8.17 16.71
C TYR A 326 4.86 9.04 17.01
N ASP A 327 5.07 10.33 17.28
CA ASP A 327 4.03 11.34 17.52
C ASP A 327 3.62 12.13 16.27
N CYS A 328 4.11 11.73 15.10
CA CYS A 328 3.89 12.44 13.84
C CYS A 328 2.91 11.68 12.95
N ASN A 329 1.72 12.26 12.74
CA ASN A 329 0.78 11.82 11.72
C ASN A 329 1.10 12.50 10.39
N VAL A 330 1.49 11.72 9.42
CA VAL A 330 1.76 12.17 8.06
C VAL A 330 0.65 11.71 7.14
N GLN A 331 0.12 12.62 6.33
CA GLN A 331 -0.89 12.30 5.34
C GLN A 331 -0.45 12.80 3.97
N TYR A 332 -0.73 12.03 2.95
CA TYR A 332 -0.46 12.36 1.56
C TYR A 332 -1.75 12.27 0.73
N ALA A 333 -1.93 13.19 -0.22
CA ALA A 333 -3.04 13.12 -1.16
C ALA A 333 -2.63 13.59 -2.56
N GLY A 334 -3.31 13.08 -3.58
CA GLY A 334 -3.03 13.38 -4.97
C GLY A 334 -2.04 12.39 -5.60
N PHE A 335 -1.39 12.84 -6.67
CA PHE A 335 -0.40 12.05 -7.37
C PHE A 335 0.57 12.96 -8.13
N HIS A 336 1.86 12.76 -7.97
CA HIS A 336 2.90 13.45 -8.73
C HIS A 336 4.03 12.49 -9.11
N THR A 337 4.73 12.82 -10.16
CA THR A 337 6.00 12.20 -10.56
C THR A 337 7.08 13.28 -10.72
N GLN A 338 6.64 14.51 -10.91
CA GLN A 338 7.45 15.70 -11.07
C GLN A 338 6.69 16.87 -10.43
N TRP A 339 7.39 17.91 -10.08
CA TRP A 339 6.85 19.20 -9.60
C TRP A 339 7.76 20.35 -10.01
N ASP A 340 7.15 21.51 -10.22
CA ASP A 340 7.87 22.72 -10.60
C ASP A 340 8.32 23.48 -9.35
N GLU A 341 7.47 23.46 -8.31
CA GLU A 341 7.69 24.18 -7.06
C GLU A 341 7.11 23.39 -5.87
N LEU A 342 7.80 23.48 -4.73
CA LEU A 342 7.27 23.06 -3.42
C LEU A 342 6.86 24.29 -2.62
N ILE A 343 5.60 24.30 -2.17
CA ILE A 343 5.07 25.37 -1.34
C ILE A 343 4.81 24.83 0.04
N VAL A 344 5.46 25.43 1.03
CA VAL A 344 5.30 25.08 2.44
C VAL A 344 4.36 26.08 3.11
N ARG A 345 3.30 25.57 3.75
CA ARG A 345 2.36 26.28 4.60
C ARG A 345 2.51 25.76 6.03
N GLY A 346 2.92 26.62 6.95
CA GLY A 346 3.27 26.25 8.32
C GLY A 346 4.76 26.02 8.53
N SER A 347 5.14 25.12 9.45
CA SER A 347 6.53 24.87 9.83
C SER A 347 6.89 23.40 9.73
N LEU A 348 7.86 23.08 8.86
CA LEU A 348 8.44 21.72 8.73
C LEU A 348 9.23 21.35 9.97
N GLU A 349 9.94 22.28 10.56
CA GLU A 349 10.75 22.09 11.77
C GLU A 349 9.87 21.63 12.96
N ARG A 350 8.70 22.26 13.10
CA ARG A 350 7.72 21.89 14.13
C ARG A 350 6.82 20.71 13.74
N ARG A 351 7.03 20.13 12.56
CA ARG A 351 6.15 19.08 11.99
C ARG A 351 4.68 19.46 12.05
N SER A 352 4.40 20.73 11.76
CA SER A 352 3.05 21.28 11.65
C SER A 352 2.95 22.08 10.36
N ALA A 353 2.81 21.38 9.25
CA ALA A 353 2.86 21.97 7.92
C ALA A 353 2.01 21.20 6.91
N VAL A 354 1.61 21.89 5.85
CA VAL A 354 1.16 21.29 4.58
C VAL A 354 2.12 21.71 3.49
N VAL A 355 2.56 20.75 2.69
CA VAL A 355 3.44 20.99 1.55
C VAL A 355 2.68 20.64 0.27
N PHE A 356 2.65 21.56 -0.66
CA PHE A 356 2.00 21.39 -1.95
C PHE A 356 3.06 21.17 -3.02
N TYR A 357 2.90 20.09 -3.78
CA TYR A 357 3.68 19.79 -4.98
C TYR A 357 2.94 20.41 -6.16
N MET A 358 3.48 21.52 -6.67
CA MET A 358 2.86 22.26 -7.77
C MET A 358 3.33 21.75 -9.12
N GLN A 359 2.41 21.68 -10.06
CA GLN A 359 2.69 21.42 -11.47
C GLN A 359 1.80 22.31 -12.33
N GLU A 360 2.39 23.12 -13.19
CA GLU A 360 1.68 24.05 -14.09
C GLU A 360 0.64 24.93 -13.35
N GLY A 361 1.02 25.46 -12.19
CA GLY A 361 0.18 26.32 -11.34
C GLY A 361 -0.97 25.60 -10.64
N ARG A 362 -0.99 24.26 -10.62
CA ARG A 362 -2.00 23.44 -9.93
C ARG A 362 -1.34 22.57 -8.88
N ILE A 363 -2.12 22.20 -7.87
CA ILE A 363 -1.68 21.21 -6.88
C ILE A 363 -1.80 19.82 -7.49
N ALA A 364 -0.66 19.16 -7.74
CA ALA A 364 -0.62 17.76 -8.19
C ALA A 364 -0.76 16.80 -7.01
N ALA A 365 -0.06 17.11 -5.91
CA ALA A 365 -0.13 16.33 -4.67
C ALA A 365 0.16 17.23 -3.46
N THR A 366 -0.14 16.71 -2.28
CA THR A 366 0.13 17.39 -1.02
C THR A 366 0.53 16.40 0.06
N VAL A 367 1.44 16.81 0.94
CA VAL A 367 1.76 16.09 2.16
C VAL A 367 1.50 16.99 3.36
N ALA A 368 0.90 16.44 4.42
CA ALA A 368 0.63 17.17 5.65
C ALA A 368 1.28 16.46 6.84
N PHE A 369 1.94 17.23 7.68
CA PHE A 369 2.47 16.81 8.98
C PHE A 369 1.56 17.37 10.07
N ASN A 370 0.83 16.49 10.78
CA ASN A 370 -0.11 16.84 11.87
C ASN A 370 -1.19 17.86 11.48
N ARG A 371 -1.49 18.03 10.18
CA ARG A 371 -2.45 19.01 9.63
C ARG A 371 -3.48 18.36 8.69
N GLY A 372 -4.07 17.25 9.10
CA GLY A 372 -5.01 16.48 8.27
C GLY A 372 -6.26 17.27 7.83
N ARG A 373 -6.67 18.33 8.55
CA ARG A 373 -7.78 19.19 8.09
C ARG A 373 -7.43 19.95 6.83
N ASP A 374 -6.22 20.51 6.78
CA ASP A 374 -5.77 21.26 5.62
C ASP A 374 -5.52 20.35 4.41
N LEU A 375 -5.04 19.12 4.65
CA LEU A 375 -4.93 18.12 3.60
C LEU A 375 -6.30 17.83 2.95
N ARG A 376 -7.36 17.60 3.75
CA ARG A 376 -8.70 17.37 3.19
C ARG A 376 -9.20 18.55 2.34
N ARG A 377 -8.87 19.78 2.73
CA ARG A 377 -9.17 20.98 1.94
C ARG A 377 -8.38 21.01 0.64
N ALA A 378 -7.08 20.66 0.71
CA ALA A 378 -6.23 20.53 -0.47
C ALA A 378 -6.71 19.46 -1.46
N MET A 379 -7.24 18.34 -0.97
CA MET A 379 -7.87 17.31 -1.83
C MET A 379 -9.00 17.87 -2.69
N SER A 380 -9.80 18.79 -2.13
CA SER A 380 -10.88 19.45 -2.90
C SER A 380 -10.31 20.35 -4.01
N LEU A 381 -9.19 21.03 -3.76
CA LEU A 381 -8.49 21.83 -4.78
C LEU A 381 -7.88 20.95 -5.88
N ILE A 382 -7.28 19.80 -5.51
CA ILE A 382 -6.77 18.81 -6.46
C ILE A 382 -7.92 18.30 -7.36
N LYS A 383 -9.03 17.90 -6.74
CA LYS A 383 -10.20 17.37 -7.45
C LYS A 383 -10.79 18.40 -8.43
N ALA A 384 -10.86 19.66 -8.00
CA ALA A 384 -11.36 20.76 -8.81
C ALA A 384 -10.34 21.29 -9.83
N ARG A 385 -9.08 20.82 -9.81
CA ARG A 385 -7.98 21.25 -10.69
C ARG A 385 -7.78 22.76 -10.72
N VAL A 386 -7.93 23.41 -9.56
CA VAL A 386 -7.84 24.86 -9.45
C VAL A 386 -6.40 25.30 -9.65
N GLN A 387 -6.21 26.40 -10.39
CA GLN A 387 -4.93 27.15 -10.39
C GLN A 387 -4.90 28.05 -9.16
N VAL A 388 -3.83 28.00 -8.41
CA VAL A 388 -3.67 28.76 -7.16
C VAL A 388 -2.28 29.40 -7.12
N GLU A 389 -2.25 30.70 -6.85
CA GLU A 389 -1.01 31.42 -6.68
C GLU A 389 -0.23 30.91 -5.44
N PRO A 390 1.09 30.70 -5.56
CA PRO A 390 1.93 30.22 -4.48
C PRO A 390 1.83 31.04 -3.18
N SER A 391 1.72 32.37 -3.29
CA SER A 391 1.58 33.27 -2.15
C SER A 391 0.31 33.00 -1.34
N VAL A 392 -0.79 32.67 -2.01
CA VAL A 392 -2.08 32.35 -1.38
C VAL A 392 -2.01 31.01 -0.60
N LEU A 393 -1.29 30.03 -1.14
CA LEU A 393 -1.10 28.75 -0.45
C LEU A 393 -0.19 28.89 0.79
N ARG A 394 0.80 29.79 0.76
CA ARG A 394 1.69 30.04 1.91
C ARG A 394 0.99 30.78 3.05
N ASP A 395 0.02 31.63 2.73
CA ASP A 395 -0.67 32.48 3.71
C ASP A 395 -1.65 31.67 4.58
N GLU A 396 -1.25 31.41 5.84
CA GLU A 396 -2.07 30.65 6.79
C GLU A 396 -3.39 31.34 7.19
N SER A 397 -3.56 32.62 6.92
CA SER A 397 -4.82 33.33 7.15
C SER A 397 -5.88 32.99 6.09
N VAL A 398 -5.50 32.51 4.92
CA VAL A 398 -6.41 32.12 3.84
C VAL A 398 -7.04 30.77 4.15
N ASP A 399 -8.36 30.68 4.17
CA ASP A 399 -9.07 29.38 4.25
C ASP A 399 -9.02 28.69 2.87
N LEU A 400 -8.34 27.55 2.78
CA LEU A 400 -8.21 26.79 1.54
C LEU A 400 -9.57 26.38 0.94
N ARG A 401 -10.64 26.29 1.75
CA ARG A 401 -11.99 26.01 1.23
C ARG A 401 -12.52 27.11 0.32
N SER A 402 -12.17 28.36 0.64
CA SER A 402 -12.64 29.52 -0.14
C SER A 402 -12.07 29.56 -1.58
N LEU A 403 -11.01 28.76 -1.83
CA LEU A 403 -10.37 28.66 -3.14
C LEU A 403 -11.05 27.65 -4.06
N VAL A 404 -11.98 26.82 -3.54
CA VAL A 404 -12.73 25.84 -4.34
C VAL A 404 -13.89 26.57 -5.05
N PRO A 405 -13.98 26.51 -6.39
CA PRO A 405 -15.07 27.14 -7.11
C PRO A 405 -16.45 26.62 -6.65
N GLY A 406 -17.35 27.54 -6.29
CA GLY A 406 -18.71 27.17 -5.88
C GLY A 406 -18.84 26.69 -4.42
N ALA A 407 -17.79 26.66 -3.64
CA ALA A 407 -17.89 26.41 -2.20
C ALA A 407 -18.49 27.64 -1.51
N ARG A 408 -19.73 27.54 -1.07
CA ARG A 408 -20.43 28.50 -0.19
C ARG A 408 -20.59 27.88 1.21
#